data_9f925d54744de075ef2e957dbc213cdf
#
_entry.id   9f925d54744de075ef2e957dbc213cdf
#
_cell.length_a   1.000
_cell.length_b   1.000
_cell.length_c   1.000
_cell.angle_alpha   90.00
_cell.angle_beta   90.00
_cell.angle_gamma   90.00
#
_symmetry.space_group_name_H-M   'P 1'
#
loop_
_entity.id
_entity.type
_entity.pdbx_description
1 polymer ?
#
loop_
_entity_poly.entity_id
_entity_poly.type
_entity_poly.pdbx_seq_one_letter_code
_entity_poly.pdbx_strand_id
1 'polypeptide(L)'
;MKYTKTLKRLLGDAIRTDRKMILYILFACLLGAFAPLVLSLMPKLIVGVVENPGTDAIRRILLISLGFFVLEFLVEGVSLYCSNQVLTVANKTRFELMHEQNKKIATADFKYISDRSIFKMYGMAFEATSGDWGGVVGMLREFARTAPIILSLILIGGVITALSPLTGLLLLLYAITYAYAQRQANKEVIDNDAEINKISDEIRYYNKTAGDFKSGKEIRLFNLKDMILNAYKNVIDKRKSFSLRAVNKTFRKSLLSVLILIIAQGIFAYTLILSFKNGSVDTGSFLMYLTLMLQFVLLADRAIEDYEFFVVNQTIYVENMYDLLETDKLSSDHGTRDRLSGAVDIEFRNVTFAYPNTDKKVLDNLSFKIAKNETIALVGNNGEGKSTIINLLVRLFRPDEGEILLNGVNINEFKEEELYKMFACIFQQVNIYPYTLGNNISMQETYDLERAKRAIEDVGLKERIEEEKNAYERNMSHEVAKDALELSGGQEQKLAISRAVYKDSPILILDEPTANLDALAEHEIYSKLNDLREDRTSIYISHRLSSTKFCDRIILLKGGKIFEEGTHDELMKKKGEYYEMFTIQGKYYTKEA
;
A
#
# COMPACT_ATOMS: atom_id res chain seq x y z
N MET A 1 25.44 3.62 -6.41
CA MET A 1 25.15 5.06 -6.33
C MET A 1 23.69 5.39 -5.98
N LYS A 2 22.67 4.70 -6.50
CA LYS A 2 21.26 4.95 -6.16
C LYS A 2 20.94 4.70 -4.66
N TYR A 3 21.28 3.51 -4.15
CA TYR A 3 21.01 3.11 -2.76
C TYR A 3 21.64 4.03 -1.69
N THR A 4 22.84 4.58 -1.94
CA THR A 4 23.46 5.53 -1.00
C THR A 4 22.69 6.84 -0.92
N LYS A 5 22.08 7.31 -2.02
CA LYS A 5 21.25 8.49 -2.06
C LYS A 5 19.94 8.24 -1.30
N THR A 6 19.29 7.11 -1.53
CA THR A 6 18.05 6.71 -0.87
C THR A 6 18.24 6.53 0.63
N LEU A 7 19.31 5.83 1.04
CA LEU A 7 19.66 5.66 2.46
C LEU A 7 19.93 7.01 3.14
N LYS A 8 20.69 7.90 2.49
CA LYS A 8 20.96 9.24 3.03
C LYS A 8 19.69 10.05 3.23
N ARG A 9 18.75 9.97 2.29
CA ARG A 9 17.44 10.61 2.39
C ARG A 9 16.64 10.05 3.55
N LEU A 10 16.55 8.72 3.64
CA LEU A 10 15.82 8.02 4.69
C LEU A 10 16.40 8.31 6.09
N LEU A 11 17.73 8.35 6.21
CA LEU A 11 18.39 8.79 7.45
C LEU A 11 18.04 10.24 7.78
N GLY A 12 17.94 11.12 6.78
CA GLY A 12 17.51 12.50 6.96
C GLY A 12 16.09 12.60 7.52
N ASP A 13 15.16 11.81 7.00
CA ASP A 13 13.78 11.77 7.48
C ASP A 13 13.70 11.19 8.91
N ALA A 14 14.41 10.10 9.18
CA ALA A 14 14.47 9.52 10.52
C ALA A 14 15.08 10.48 11.57
N ILE A 15 16.08 11.27 11.18
CA ILE A 15 16.66 12.33 12.06
C ILE A 15 15.67 13.48 12.28
N ARG A 16 14.82 13.79 11.29
CA ARG A 16 13.74 14.78 11.47
C ARG A 16 12.68 14.28 12.44
N THR A 17 12.32 13.01 12.36
CA THR A 17 11.38 12.37 13.29
C THR A 17 11.92 12.36 14.73
N ASP A 18 13.19 11.97 14.93
CA ASP A 18 13.86 12.06 16.24
C ASP A 18 15.37 12.33 16.10
N ARG A 19 15.79 13.52 16.50
CA ARG A 19 17.22 13.94 16.46
C ARG A 19 18.15 13.06 17.30
N LYS A 20 17.63 12.36 18.32
CA LYS A 20 18.41 11.45 19.16
C LYS A 20 18.92 10.23 18.41
N MET A 21 18.36 9.94 17.25
CA MET A 21 18.79 8.82 16.39
C MET A 21 20.29 8.87 16.08
N ILE A 22 20.85 10.07 15.85
CA ILE A 22 22.28 10.23 15.58
C ILE A 22 23.10 9.71 16.77
N LEU A 23 22.71 10.06 18.00
CA LEU A 23 23.39 9.62 19.22
C LEU A 23 23.28 8.10 19.40
N TYR A 24 22.10 7.55 19.18
CA TYR A 24 21.89 6.10 19.27
C TYR A 24 22.75 5.32 18.27
N ILE A 25 22.81 5.76 17.01
CA ILE A 25 23.68 5.13 16.01
C ILE A 25 25.15 5.26 16.41
N LEU A 26 25.57 6.44 16.86
CA LEU A 26 26.96 6.72 17.21
C LEU A 26 27.42 5.85 18.40
N PHE A 27 26.61 5.76 19.46
CA PHE A 27 26.90 4.91 20.62
C PHE A 27 26.87 3.42 20.26
N ALA A 28 25.87 2.97 19.47
CA ALA A 28 25.81 1.59 18.99
C ALA A 28 27.06 1.23 18.16
N CYS A 29 27.47 2.14 17.24
CA CYS A 29 28.66 1.94 16.42
C CYS A 29 29.95 1.88 17.23
N LEU A 30 30.17 2.82 18.14
CA LEU A 30 31.40 2.87 18.93
C LEU A 30 31.48 1.65 19.86
N LEU A 31 30.46 1.41 20.67
CA LEU A 31 30.48 0.31 21.63
C LEU A 31 30.49 -1.05 20.95
N GLY A 32 29.65 -1.26 19.95
CA GLY A 32 29.60 -2.53 19.20
C GLY A 32 30.88 -2.81 18.42
N ALA A 33 31.60 -1.77 17.96
CA ALA A 33 32.86 -1.96 17.24
C ALA A 33 34.03 -2.40 18.14
N PHE A 34 34.07 -1.92 19.38
CA PHE A 34 35.14 -2.27 20.31
C PHE A 34 34.90 -3.57 21.09
N ALA A 35 33.66 -4.04 21.22
CA ALA A 35 33.31 -5.23 21.97
C ALA A 35 34.12 -6.48 21.55
N PRO A 36 34.26 -6.84 20.25
CA PRO A 36 35.05 -8.00 19.85
C PRO A 36 36.53 -7.88 20.17
N LEU A 37 37.12 -6.67 20.07
CA LEU A 37 38.51 -6.43 20.44
C LEU A 37 38.75 -6.60 21.94
N VAL A 38 37.88 -6.04 22.75
CA VAL A 38 37.96 -6.15 24.21
C VAL A 38 37.89 -7.63 24.62
N LEU A 39 36.93 -8.38 24.06
CA LEU A 39 36.77 -9.81 24.35
C LEU A 39 38.02 -10.62 23.97
N SER A 40 38.69 -10.26 22.88
CA SER A 40 39.91 -10.95 22.46
C SER A 40 41.12 -10.79 23.39
N LEU A 41 41.11 -9.74 24.27
CA LEU A 41 42.16 -9.53 25.27
C LEU A 41 42.05 -10.47 26.48
N MET A 42 40.86 -11.02 26.73
CA MET A 42 40.61 -11.90 27.88
C MET A 42 41.54 -13.12 27.93
N PRO A 43 41.68 -13.93 26.86
CA PRO A 43 42.62 -15.06 26.86
C PRO A 43 44.06 -14.65 27.16
N LYS A 44 44.51 -13.50 26.62
CA LYS A 44 45.86 -12.98 26.86
C LYS A 44 46.11 -12.70 28.35
N LEU A 45 45.18 -12.06 29.02
CA LEU A 45 45.33 -11.70 30.44
C LEU A 45 45.24 -12.93 31.36
N ILE A 46 44.37 -13.88 31.04
CA ILE A 46 44.24 -15.13 31.80
C ILE A 46 45.51 -15.97 31.70
N VAL A 47 46.07 -16.14 30.51
CA VAL A 47 47.32 -16.90 30.27
C VAL A 47 48.48 -16.23 30.98
N GLY A 48 48.59 -14.92 30.97
CA GLY A 48 49.61 -14.17 31.72
C GLY A 48 49.61 -14.45 33.22
N VAL A 49 48.45 -14.69 33.83
CA VAL A 49 48.33 -15.12 35.22
C VAL A 49 48.68 -16.60 35.39
N VAL A 50 48.37 -17.48 34.41
CA VAL A 50 48.71 -18.92 34.46
C VAL A 50 50.22 -19.13 34.31
N GLU A 51 50.87 -18.40 33.47
CA GLU A 51 52.35 -18.49 33.24
C GLU A 51 53.14 -18.00 34.46
N ASN A 52 52.61 -17.02 35.23
CA ASN A 52 53.22 -16.49 36.42
C ASN A 52 52.27 -16.64 37.62
N PRO A 53 52.09 -17.87 38.10
CA PRO A 53 51.14 -18.16 39.19
C PRO A 53 51.71 -17.63 40.52
N GLY A 54 51.18 -16.52 41.02
CA GLY A 54 51.36 -16.10 42.42
C GLY A 54 50.44 -16.88 43.36
N THR A 55 50.57 -16.66 44.69
CA THR A 55 49.73 -17.31 45.71
C THR A 55 48.21 -17.15 45.46
N ASP A 56 47.80 -16.09 44.74
CA ASP A 56 46.40 -15.74 44.47
C ASP A 56 45.98 -15.92 43.02
N ALA A 57 46.64 -16.77 42.24
CA ALA A 57 46.37 -16.94 40.79
C ALA A 57 44.90 -17.17 40.47
N ILE A 58 44.23 -18.09 41.18
CA ILE A 58 42.80 -18.42 40.99
C ILE A 58 41.94 -17.18 41.22
N ARG A 59 42.21 -16.42 42.29
CA ARG A 59 41.48 -15.18 42.60
C ARG A 59 41.65 -14.14 41.51
N ARG A 60 42.85 -13.97 40.95
CA ARG A 60 43.13 -13.03 39.84
C ARG A 60 42.40 -13.46 38.58
N ILE A 61 42.40 -14.74 38.22
CA ILE A 61 41.65 -15.27 37.05
C ILE A 61 40.17 -14.99 37.22
N LEU A 62 39.58 -15.28 38.39
CA LEU A 62 38.17 -15.01 38.65
C LEU A 62 37.85 -13.51 38.54
N LEU A 63 38.69 -12.63 39.08
CA LEU A 63 38.51 -11.17 39.00
C LEU A 63 38.61 -10.66 37.53
N ILE A 64 39.56 -11.16 36.78
CA ILE A 64 39.70 -10.82 35.34
C ILE A 64 38.44 -11.28 34.59
N SER A 65 38.05 -12.54 34.75
CA SER A 65 36.88 -13.09 34.09
C SER A 65 35.59 -12.33 34.45
N LEU A 66 35.39 -12.02 35.72
CA LEU A 66 34.25 -11.24 36.19
C LEU A 66 34.28 -9.81 35.65
N GLY A 67 35.47 -9.18 35.63
CA GLY A 67 35.64 -7.84 35.09
C GLY A 67 35.30 -7.76 33.60
N PHE A 68 35.75 -8.74 32.80
CA PHE A 68 35.40 -8.83 31.37
C PHE A 68 33.93 -9.11 31.18
N PHE A 69 33.33 -10.01 31.97
CA PHE A 69 31.90 -10.30 31.89
C PHE A 69 31.06 -9.04 32.18
N VAL A 70 31.39 -8.31 33.23
CA VAL A 70 30.68 -7.06 33.56
C VAL A 70 30.88 -6.01 32.48
N LEU A 71 32.11 -5.85 31.96
CA LEU A 71 32.39 -4.90 30.89
C LEU A 71 31.65 -5.25 29.60
N GLU A 72 31.66 -6.52 29.18
CA GLU A 72 30.96 -7.00 28.01
C GLU A 72 29.45 -6.80 28.17
N PHE A 73 28.88 -7.18 29.32
CA PHE A 73 27.46 -6.97 29.63
C PHE A 73 27.08 -5.49 29.52
N LEU A 74 27.88 -4.57 30.01
CA LEU A 74 27.61 -3.15 29.92
C LEU A 74 27.73 -2.62 28.48
N VAL A 75 28.81 -2.99 27.78
CA VAL A 75 29.05 -2.55 26.41
C VAL A 75 28.00 -3.09 25.46
N GLU A 76 27.72 -4.40 25.53
CA GLU A 76 26.73 -5.02 24.68
C GLU A 76 25.30 -4.61 25.06
N GLY A 77 24.99 -4.50 26.35
CA GLY A 77 23.71 -4.00 26.85
C GLY A 77 23.38 -2.59 26.37
N VAL A 78 24.35 -1.66 26.46
CA VAL A 78 24.15 -0.29 25.96
C VAL A 78 24.04 -0.26 24.43
N SER A 79 24.88 -1.03 23.72
CA SER A 79 24.81 -1.14 22.26
C SER A 79 23.44 -1.67 21.80
N LEU A 80 22.96 -2.73 22.45
CA LEU A 80 21.63 -3.32 22.18
C LEU A 80 20.50 -2.35 22.49
N TYR A 81 20.58 -1.64 23.63
CA TYR A 81 19.62 -0.59 23.95
C TYR A 81 19.58 0.50 22.86
N CYS A 82 20.73 0.99 22.43
CA CYS A 82 20.81 2.00 21.39
C CYS A 82 20.24 1.47 20.06
N SER A 83 20.54 0.23 19.67
CA SER A 83 20.00 -0.41 18.48
C SER A 83 18.47 -0.53 18.54
N ASN A 84 17.92 -0.88 19.69
CA ASN A 84 16.45 -0.94 19.89
C ASN A 84 15.82 0.46 19.85
N GLN A 85 16.50 1.50 20.30
CA GLN A 85 16.02 2.88 20.13
C GLN A 85 16.02 3.31 18.66
N VAL A 86 17.01 2.90 17.87
CA VAL A 86 16.99 3.11 16.40
C VAL A 86 15.79 2.41 15.77
N LEU A 87 15.46 1.18 16.17
CA LEU A 87 14.26 0.48 15.72
C LEU A 87 12.97 1.23 16.07
N THR A 88 12.91 1.81 17.27
CA THR A 88 11.76 2.63 17.71
C THR A 88 11.59 3.87 16.82
N VAL A 89 12.69 4.57 16.52
CA VAL A 89 12.66 5.74 15.61
C VAL A 89 12.31 5.31 14.19
N ALA A 90 12.88 4.19 13.70
CA ALA A 90 12.56 3.65 12.39
C ALA A 90 11.07 3.33 12.21
N ASN A 91 10.42 2.77 13.25
CA ASN A 91 8.97 2.53 13.24
C ASN A 91 8.16 3.84 13.24
N LYS A 92 8.56 4.85 14.01
CA LYS A 92 7.91 6.17 13.98
C LYS A 92 8.01 6.78 12.58
N THR A 93 9.21 6.81 11.99
CA THR A 93 9.44 7.30 10.62
C THR A 93 8.59 6.54 9.60
N ARG A 94 8.49 5.21 9.74
CA ARG A 94 7.63 4.38 8.88
C ARG A 94 6.17 4.83 8.95
N PHE A 95 5.62 5.03 10.15
CA PHE A 95 4.23 5.45 10.30
C PHE A 95 3.97 6.86 9.76
N GLU A 96 4.91 7.79 9.92
CA GLU A 96 4.83 9.13 9.33
C GLU A 96 4.80 9.05 7.79
N LEU A 97 5.75 8.30 7.19
CA LEU A 97 5.79 8.10 5.74
C LEU A 97 4.57 7.35 5.21
N MET A 98 4.05 6.36 5.95
CA MET A 98 2.82 5.65 5.61
C MET A 98 1.61 6.59 5.63
N HIS A 99 1.54 7.48 6.62
CA HIS A 99 0.50 8.51 6.68
C HIS A 99 0.57 9.45 5.46
N GLU A 100 1.76 9.92 5.10
CA GLU A 100 1.95 10.78 3.91
C GLU A 100 1.55 10.05 2.62
N GLN A 101 1.92 8.77 2.46
CA GLN A 101 1.49 7.95 1.32
C GLN A 101 -0.02 7.83 1.24
N ASN A 102 -0.67 7.47 2.35
CA ASN A 102 -2.12 7.30 2.39
C ASN A 102 -2.84 8.64 2.12
N LYS A 103 -2.34 9.74 2.68
CA LYS A 103 -2.85 11.08 2.40
C LYS A 103 -2.74 11.40 0.91
N LYS A 104 -1.59 11.15 0.31
CA LYS A 104 -1.34 11.44 -1.11
C LYS A 104 -2.29 10.68 -2.03
N ILE A 105 -2.53 9.40 -1.76
CA ILE A 105 -3.49 8.58 -2.54
C ILE A 105 -4.92 9.01 -2.27
N ALA A 106 -5.28 9.29 -1.02
CA ALA A 106 -6.65 9.72 -0.68
C ALA A 106 -7.01 11.08 -1.31
N THR A 107 -6.01 11.94 -1.60
CA THR A 107 -6.20 13.24 -2.25
C THR A 107 -5.86 13.22 -3.75
N ALA A 108 -5.55 12.07 -4.33
CA ALA A 108 -5.25 11.93 -5.74
C ALA A 108 -6.52 11.98 -6.59
N ASP A 109 -6.44 12.61 -7.77
CA ASP A 109 -7.54 12.60 -8.73
C ASP A 109 -7.93 11.16 -9.10
N PHE A 110 -9.21 10.90 -9.20
CA PHE A 110 -9.74 9.57 -9.51
C PHE A 110 -9.18 8.97 -10.82
N LYS A 111 -8.90 9.80 -11.81
CA LYS A 111 -8.24 9.43 -13.07
C LYS A 111 -6.95 8.62 -12.83
N TYR A 112 -6.16 9.01 -11.84
CA TYR A 112 -4.88 8.35 -11.53
C TYR A 112 -5.08 7.09 -10.68
N ILE A 113 -6.06 7.10 -9.77
CA ILE A 113 -6.40 5.90 -8.98
C ILE A 113 -6.95 4.80 -9.87
N SER A 114 -7.69 5.16 -10.93
CA SER A 114 -8.23 4.20 -11.90
C SER A 114 -7.18 3.67 -12.89
N ASP A 115 -5.99 4.29 -12.96
CA ASP A 115 -4.88 3.82 -13.79
C ASP A 115 -4.15 2.66 -13.12
N ARG A 116 -4.13 1.51 -13.80
CA ARG A 116 -3.47 0.30 -13.33
C ARG A 116 -1.97 0.50 -13.05
N SER A 117 -1.30 1.42 -13.76
CA SER A 117 0.13 1.71 -13.58
C SER A 117 0.38 2.43 -12.25
N ILE A 118 -0.46 3.40 -11.90
CA ILE A 118 -0.40 4.15 -10.63
C ILE A 118 -0.78 3.24 -9.46
N PHE A 119 -1.81 2.42 -9.62
CA PHE A 119 -2.19 1.43 -8.60
C PHE A 119 -1.05 0.45 -8.30
N LYS A 120 -0.32 0.00 -9.35
CA LYS A 120 0.87 -0.84 -9.19
C LYS A 120 1.99 -0.09 -8.46
N MET A 121 2.26 1.17 -8.82
CA MET A 121 3.26 2.01 -8.15
C MET A 121 2.92 2.20 -6.67
N TYR A 122 1.65 2.44 -6.33
CA TYR A 122 1.20 2.50 -4.93
C TYR A 122 1.43 1.19 -4.20
N GLY A 123 1.08 0.04 -4.81
CA GLY A 123 1.32 -1.28 -4.22
C GLY A 123 2.81 -1.52 -3.91
N MET A 124 3.70 -1.15 -4.83
CA MET A 124 5.16 -1.24 -4.61
C MET A 124 5.65 -0.27 -3.53
N ALA A 125 5.13 0.95 -3.50
CA ALA A 125 5.44 1.94 -2.48
C ALA A 125 4.93 1.52 -1.10
N PHE A 126 3.78 0.89 -1.02
CA PHE A 126 3.19 0.36 0.22
C PHE A 126 4.06 -0.74 0.84
N GLU A 127 4.72 -1.58 0.05
CA GLU A 127 5.66 -2.59 0.56
C GLU A 127 6.81 -1.97 1.38
N ALA A 128 7.21 -0.72 1.09
CA ALA A 128 8.23 -0.01 1.86
C ALA A 128 7.81 0.28 3.31
N THR A 129 6.50 0.41 3.56
CA THR A 129 5.95 0.80 4.87
C THR A 129 5.07 -0.26 5.52
N SER A 130 4.76 -1.38 4.83
CA SER A 130 3.82 -2.41 5.29
C SER A 130 4.36 -3.32 6.39
N GLY A 131 5.69 -3.49 6.51
CA GLY A 131 6.31 -4.50 7.37
C GLY A 131 7.33 -3.95 8.38
N ASP A 132 7.52 -4.69 9.48
CA ASP A 132 8.49 -4.37 10.53
C ASP A 132 9.91 -4.87 10.21
N TRP A 133 10.08 -5.67 9.15
CA TRP A 133 11.33 -6.35 8.82
C TRP A 133 12.00 -5.84 7.54
N GLY A 134 11.23 -5.25 6.64
CA GLY A 134 11.69 -4.77 5.33
C GLY A 134 11.53 -3.25 5.17
N GLY A 135 11.72 -2.77 3.95
CA GLY A 135 11.50 -1.39 3.58
C GLY A 135 12.22 -0.37 4.45
N VAL A 136 11.49 0.61 4.93
CA VAL A 136 12.00 1.71 5.78
C VAL A 136 12.65 1.18 7.05
N VAL A 137 11.96 0.29 7.78
CA VAL A 137 12.45 -0.25 9.06
C VAL A 137 13.65 -1.15 8.85
N GLY A 138 13.58 -2.05 7.86
CA GLY A 138 14.68 -2.96 7.51
C GLY A 138 15.96 -2.20 7.17
N MET A 139 15.88 -1.18 6.29
CA MET A 139 17.04 -0.39 5.90
C MET A 139 17.70 0.35 7.08
N LEU A 140 16.91 1.00 7.94
CA LEU A 140 17.45 1.77 9.07
C LEU A 140 18.01 0.85 10.16
N ARG A 141 17.32 -0.22 10.48
CA ARG A 141 17.74 -1.20 11.48
C ARG A 141 19.05 -1.87 11.08
N GLU A 142 19.11 -2.40 9.85
CA GLU A 142 20.30 -3.14 9.41
C GLU A 142 21.47 -2.21 9.14
N PHE A 143 21.25 -0.97 8.73
CA PHE A 143 22.29 0.03 8.70
C PHE A 143 22.93 0.24 10.10
N ALA A 144 22.09 0.38 11.13
CA ALA A 144 22.58 0.56 12.51
C ALA A 144 23.29 -0.69 13.06
N ARG A 145 22.94 -1.90 12.58
CA ARG A 145 23.60 -3.17 12.97
C ARG A 145 24.87 -3.43 12.21
N THR A 146 24.90 -3.11 10.92
CA THR A 146 26.04 -3.37 10.04
C THR A 146 27.18 -2.37 10.23
N ALA A 147 26.88 -1.12 10.53
CA ALA A 147 27.89 -0.09 10.71
C ALA A 147 28.93 -0.42 11.83
N PRO A 148 28.55 -0.86 13.04
CA PRO A 148 29.52 -1.33 14.05
C PRO A 148 30.35 -2.51 13.58
N ILE A 149 29.74 -3.47 12.85
CA ILE A 149 30.45 -4.65 12.34
C ILE A 149 31.55 -4.24 11.35
N ILE A 150 31.25 -3.33 10.41
CA ILE A 150 32.24 -2.81 9.47
C ILE A 150 33.40 -2.13 10.21
N LEU A 151 33.10 -1.31 11.22
CA LEU A 151 34.14 -0.67 12.02
C LEU A 151 34.98 -1.69 12.80
N SER A 152 34.37 -2.75 13.37
CA SER A 152 35.08 -3.87 14.01
C SER A 152 36.03 -4.56 13.04
N LEU A 153 35.56 -4.84 11.80
CA LEU A 153 36.38 -5.48 10.76
C LEU A 153 37.61 -4.64 10.39
N ILE A 154 37.47 -3.31 10.31
CA ILE A 154 38.58 -2.41 10.04
C ILE A 154 39.59 -2.46 11.20
N LEU A 155 39.14 -2.43 12.45
CA LEU A 155 39.99 -2.46 13.62
C LEU A 155 40.68 -3.82 13.77
N ILE A 156 39.96 -4.93 13.69
CA ILE A 156 40.51 -6.30 13.78
C ILE A 156 41.45 -6.56 12.61
N GLY A 157 41.05 -6.19 11.40
CA GLY A 157 41.87 -6.32 10.18
C GLY A 157 43.20 -5.56 10.29
N GLY A 158 43.19 -4.36 10.90
CA GLY A 158 44.38 -3.57 11.21
C GLY A 158 45.33 -4.30 12.15
N VAL A 159 44.81 -4.90 13.23
CA VAL A 159 45.61 -5.68 14.20
C VAL A 159 46.21 -6.94 13.52
N ILE A 160 45.44 -7.66 12.72
CA ILE A 160 45.90 -8.84 11.98
C ILE A 160 46.99 -8.44 10.95
N THR A 161 46.79 -7.33 10.24
CA THR A 161 47.71 -6.81 9.24
C THR A 161 49.07 -6.39 9.85
N ALA A 162 49.03 -5.85 11.08
CA ALA A 162 50.26 -5.50 11.80
C ALA A 162 51.15 -6.72 12.11
N LEU A 163 50.55 -7.90 12.36
CA LEU A 163 51.29 -9.16 12.55
C LEU A 163 51.68 -9.80 11.23
N SER A 164 50.79 -9.81 10.24
CA SER A 164 50.98 -10.46 8.94
C SER A 164 50.38 -9.60 7.81
N PRO A 165 51.19 -8.72 7.17
CA PRO A 165 50.71 -7.85 6.08
C PRO A 165 50.12 -8.62 4.89
N LEU A 166 50.68 -9.81 4.59
CA LEU A 166 50.18 -10.67 3.50
C LEU A 166 48.78 -11.19 3.84
N THR A 167 48.50 -11.58 5.11
CA THR A 167 47.15 -11.98 5.55
C THR A 167 46.19 -10.82 5.42
N GLY A 168 46.58 -9.61 5.85
CA GLY A 168 45.76 -8.42 5.69
C GLY A 168 45.33 -8.15 4.24
N LEU A 169 46.27 -8.27 3.31
CA LEU A 169 45.99 -8.14 1.88
C LEU A 169 45.00 -9.20 1.39
N LEU A 170 45.15 -10.47 1.81
CA LEU A 170 44.27 -11.56 1.43
C LEU A 170 42.86 -11.40 2.04
N LEU A 171 42.73 -10.91 3.25
CA LEU A 171 41.45 -10.60 3.86
C LEU A 171 40.73 -9.47 3.13
N LEU A 172 41.46 -8.45 2.69
CA LEU A 172 40.91 -7.40 1.84
C LEU A 172 40.42 -7.94 0.50
N LEU A 173 41.23 -8.81 -0.13
CA LEU A 173 40.88 -9.47 -1.38
C LEU A 173 39.64 -10.39 -1.21
N TYR A 174 39.57 -11.12 -0.09
CA TYR A 174 38.38 -11.89 0.28
C TYR A 174 37.14 -11.01 0.35
N ALA A 175 37.17 -9.90 1.10
CA ALA A 175 36.04 -9.00 1.24
C ALA A 175 35.57 -8.42 -0.10
N ILE A 176 36.51 -8.03 -0.99
CA ILE A 176 36.20 -7.52 -2.33
C ILE A 176 35.56 -8.61 -3.21
N THR A 177 36.14 -9.82 -3.25
CA THR A 177 35.63 -10.91 -4.10
C THR A 177 34.27 -11.42 -3.60
N TYR A 178 34.07 -11.48 -2.29
CA TYR A 178 32.80 -11.88 -1.71
C TYR A 178 31.69 -10.82 -1.95
N ALA A 179 31.98 -9.54 -1.73
CA ALA A 179 31.04 -8.45 -2.05
C ALA A 179 30.69 -8.42 -3.54
N TYR A 180 31.68 -8.69 -4.43
CA TYR A 180 31.42 -8.81 -5.86
C TYR A 180 30.50 -10.00 -6.19
N ALA A 181 30.69 -11.15 -5.55
CA ALA A 181 29.86 -12.33 -5.76
C ALA A 181 28.39 -12.05 -5.32
N GLN A 182 28.18 -11.42 -4.18
CA GLN A 182 26.85 -11.04 -3.68
C GLN A 182 26.16 -10.01 -4.59
N ARG A 183 26.88 -8.97 -5.02
CA ARG A 183 26.33 -7.99 -5.98
C ARG A 183 25.88 -8.62 -7.29
N GLN A 184 26.61 -9.59 -7.78
CA GLN A 184 26.25 -10.28 -9.02
C GLN A 184 25.00 -11.18 -8.84
N ALA A 185 24.82 -11.75 -7.66
CA ALA A 185 23.62 -12.50 -7.32
C ALA A 185 22.38 -11.59 -7.23
N ASN A 186 22.54 -10.48 -6.52
CA ASN A 186 21.46 -9.50 -6.35
C ASN A 186 21.10 -8.81 -7.68
N LYS A 187 22.08 -8.55 -8.55
CA LYS A 187 21.82 -8.02 -9.89
C LYS A 187 20.88 -8.92 -10.69
N GLU A 188 21.01 -10.23 -10.60
CA GLU A 188 20.12 -11.16 -11.30
C GLU A 188 18.68 -11.10 -10.77
N VAL A 189 18.53 -10.92 -9.45
CA VAL A 189 17.21 -10.71 -8.83
C VAL A 189 16.61 -9.39 -9.32
N ILE A 190 17.39 -8.32 -9.35
CA ILE A 190 16.96 -6.99 -9.81
C ILE A 190 16.63 -6.98 -11.31
N ASP A 191 17.49 -7.59 -12.15
CA ASP A 191 17.28 -7.63 -13.60
C ASP A 191 16.04 -8.46 -13.98
N ASN A 192 15.62 -9.41 -13.14
CA ASN A 192 14.40 -10.21 -13.30
C ASN A 192 13.24 -9.73 -12.40
N ASP A 193 13.33 -8.55 -11.80
CA ASP A 193 12.34 -8.04 -10.83
C ASP A 193 10.93 -8.02 -11.41
N ALA A 194 10.76 -7.62 -12.67
CA ALA A 194 9.45 -7.60 -13.33
C ALA A 194 8.79 -8.99 -13.41
N GLU A 195 9.58 -10.05 -13.70
CA GLU A 195 9.07 -11.42 -13.76
C GLU A 195 8.83 -11.98 -12.35
N ILE A 196 9.71 -11.68 -11.40
CA ILE A 196 9.57 -12.04 -9.99
C ILE A 196 8.35 -11.39 -9.38
N ASN A 197 8.10 -10.11 -9.66
CA ASN A 197 6.92 -9.38 -9.20
C ASN A 197 5.65 -9.95 -9.81
N LYS A 198 5.66 -10.30 -11.11
CA LYS A 198 4.53 -10.98 -11.75
C LYS A 198 4.21 -12.31 -11.06
N ILE A 199 5.21 -13.13 -10.77
CA ILE A 199 5.04 -14.39 -10.04
C ILE A 199 4.49 -14.13 -8.63
N SER A 200 4.97 -13.11 -7.95
CA SER A 200 4.51 -12.73 -6.61
C SER A 200 3.05 -12.24 -6.63
N ASP A 201 2.65 -11.49 -7.66
CA ASP A 201 1.26 -11.07 -7.87
C ASP A 201 0.34 -12.28 -8.15
N GLU A 202 0.79 -13.25 -8.95
CA GLU A 202 0.05 -14.51 -9.18
C GLU A 202 -0.12 -15.30 -7.87
N ILE A 203 0.93 -15.43 -7.05
CA ILE A 203 0.86 -16.08 -5.73
C ILE A 203 -0.15 -15.36 -4.82
N ARG A 204 -0.09 -14.04 -4.77
CA ARG A 204 -1.02 -13.21 -3.97
C ARG A 204 -2.47 -13.38 -4.43
N TYR A 205 -2.69 -13.43 -5.73
CA TYR A 205 -4.01 -13.67 -6.30
C TYR A 205 -4.58 -15.03 -5.87
N TYR A 206 -3.80 -16.12 -5.99
CA TYR A 206 -4.27 -17.44 -5.56
C TYR A 206 -4.52 -17.53 -4.05
N ASN A 207 -3.65 -16.92 -3.24
CA ASN A 207 -3.84 -16.86 -1.78
C ASN A 207 -5.12 -16.09 -1.42
N LYS A 208 -5.35 -14.94 -2.07
CA LYS A 208 -6.58 -14.16 -1.89
C LYS A 208 -7.81 -14.94 -2.31
N THR A 209 -7.80 -15.57 -3.50
CA THR A 209 -8.93 -16.34 -4.02
C THR A 209 -9.27 -17.54 -3.12
N ALA A 210 -8.25 -18.26 -2.63
CA ALA A 210 -8.45 -19.41 -1.74
C ALA A 210 -9.00 -19.01 -0.36
N GLY A 211 -8.65 -17.82 0.14
CA GLY A 211 -9.07 -17.29 1.44
C GLY A 211 -10.34 -16.42 1.39
N ASP A 212 -10.82 -16.03 0.20
CA ASP A 212 -11.97 -15.17 0.06
C ASP A 212 -13.28 -15.93 0.32
N PHE A 213 -14.05 -15.44 1.30
CA PHE A 213 -15.36 -16.02 1.63
C PHE A 213 -16.34 -15.98 0.44
N LYS A 214 -16.29 -14.94 -0.39
CA LYS A 214 -17.17 -14.81 -1.57
C LYS A 214 -16.93 -15.92 -2.59
N SER A 215 -15.66 -16.24 -2.84
CA SER A 215 -15.26 -17.33 -3.75
C SER A 215 -15.46 -18.72 -3.16
N GLY A 216 -15.61 -18.82 -1.83
CA GLY A 216 -15.67 -20.10 -1.11
C GLY A 216 -16.81 -21.02 -1.51
N LYS A 217 -17.98 -20.48 -1.92
CA LYS A 217 -19.14 -21.24 -2.40
C LYS A 217 -18.86 -21.86 -3.77
N GLU A 218 -18.33 -21.07 -4.70
CA GLU A 218 -18.04 -21.52 -6.07
C GLU A 218 -16.92 -22.55 -6.09
N ILE A 219 -15.86 -22.34 -5.33
CA ILE A 219 -14.73 -23.27 -5.20
C ILE A 219 -15.25 -24.67 -4.80
N ARG A 220 -16.22 -24.75 -3.89
CA ARG A 220 -16.81 -26.03 -3.44
C ARG A 220 -17.79 -26.61 -4.45
N LEU A 221 -18.72 -25.77 -4.94
CA LEU A 221 -19.79 -26.19 -5.84
C LEU A 221 -19.24 -26.74 -7.17
N PHE A 222 -18.24 -26.07 -7.72
CA PHE A 222 -17.61 -26.46 -8.99
C PHE A 222 -16.37 -27.33 -8.79
N ASN A 223 -16.05 -27.76 -7.56
CA ASN A 223 -14.89 -28.59 -7.23
C ASN A 223 -13.56 -28.05 -7.79
N LEU A 224 -13.35 -26.74 -7.67
CA LEU A 224 -12.17 -26.05 -8.23
C LEU A 224 -10.88 -26.28 -7.43
N LYS A 225 -10.92 -27.05 -6.34
CA LYS A 225 -9.78 -27.26 -5.43
C LYS A 225 -8.52 -27.67 -6.19
N ASP A 226 -8.59 -28.75 -6.97
CA ASP A 226 -7.40 -29.27 -7.62
C ASP A 226 -6.88 -28.37 -8.73
N MET A 227 -7.79 -27.67 -9.43
CA MET A 227 -7.42 -26.67 -10.42
C MET A 227 -6.63 -25.51 -9.80
N ILE A 228 -7.12 -24.95 -8.68
CA ILE A 228 -6.47 -23.84 -7.97
C ILE A 228 -5.13 -24.30 -7.39
N LEU A 229 -5.07 -25.47 -6.73
CA LEU A 229 -3.83 -25.98 -6.14
C LEU A 229 -2.77 -26.31 -7.18
N ASN A 230 -3.15 -26.88 -8.32
CA ASN A 230 -2.21 -27.17 -9.42
C ASN A 230 -1.68 -25.87 -10.06
N ALA A 231 -2.55 -24.89 -10.28
CA ALA A 231 -2.12 -23.58 -10.78
C ALA A 231 -1.16 -22.90 -9.79
N TYR A 232 -1.49 -22.87 -8.50
CA TYR A 232 -0.63 -22.35 -7.45
C TYR A 232 0.72 -23.07 -7.38
N LYS A 233 0.72 -24.41 -7.44
CA LYS A 233 1.95 -25.22 -7.47
C LYS A 233 2.84 -24.84 -8.65
N ASN A 234 2.28 -24.70 -9.86
CA ASN A 234 3.04 -24.30 -11.03
C ASN A 234 3.74 -22.93 -10.84
N VAL A 235 3.07 -21.98 -10.20
CA VAL A 235 3.63 -20.66 -9.90
C VAL A 235 4.74 -20.77 -8.85
N ILE A 236 4.54 -21.57 -7.80
CA ILE A 236 5.56 -21.84 -6.78
C ILE A 236 6.80 -22.52 -7.40
N ASP A 237 6.60 -23.50 -8.29
CA ASP A 237 7.73 -24.19 -8.97
C ASP A 237 8.53 -23.22 -9.87
N LYS A 238 7.86 -22.29 -10.55
CA LYS A 238 8.55 -21.19 -11.25
C LYS A 238 9.39 -20.36 -10.27
N ARG A 239 8.80 -19.89 -9.16
CA ARG A 239 9.51 -19.11 -8.13
C ARG A 239 10.71 -19.86 -7.59
N LYS A 240 10.55 -21.15 -7.26
CA LYS A 240 11.62 -22.04 -6.80
C LYS A 240 12.75 -22.13 -7.81
N SER A 241 12.46 -22.25 -9.11
CA SER A 241 13.46 -22.33 -10.16
C SER A 241 14.33 -21.05 -10.24
N PHE A 242 13.72 -19.87 -10.07
CA PHE A 242 14.46 -18.61 -9.96
C PHE A 242 15.37 -18.57 -8.76
N SER A 243 14.84 -18.91 -7.57
CA SER A 243 15.62 -18.93 -6.34
C SER A 243 16.81 -19.88 -6.43
N LEU A 244 16.62 -21.09 -6.97
CA LEU A 244 17.69 -22.07 -7.16
C LEU A 244 18.78 -21.57 -8.13
N ARG A 245 18.39 -20.90 -9.23
CA ARG A 245 19.38 -20.30 -10.16
C ARG A 245 20.20 -19.23 -9.48
N ALA A 246 19.58 -18.33 -8.73
CA ALA A 246 20.26 -17.28 -7.99
C ALA A 246 21.24 -17.87 -6.95
N VAL A 247 20.79 -18.82 -6.13
CA VAL A 247 21.61 -19.49 -5.11
C VAL A 247 22.80 -20.23 -5.75
N ASN A 248 22.58 -21.01 -6.82
CA ASN A 248 23.67 -21.73 -7.51
C ASN A 248 24.70 -20.78 -8.13
N LYS A 249 24.28 -19.64 -8.65
CA LYS A 249 25.16 -18.63 -9.21
C LYS A 249 26.00 -17.96 -8.13
N THR A 250 25.37 -17.59 -7.00
CA THR A 250 26.05 -17.07 -5.82
C THR A 250 27.09 -18.05 -5.31
N PHE A 251 26.70 -19.31 -5.10
CA PHE A 251 27.61 -20.36 -4.63
C PHE A 251 28.85 -20.51 -5.52
N ARG A 252 28.67 -20.63 -6.86
CA ARG A 252 29.79 -20.75 -7.77
C ARG A 252 30.74 -19.56 -7.72
N LYS A 253 30.22 -18.34 -7.56
CA LYS A 253 31.03 -17.13 -7.50
C LYS A 253 31.72 -16.93 -6.16
N SER A 254 31.09 -17.38 -5.06
CA SER A 254 31.66 -17.29 -3.72
C SER A 254 32.75 -18.33 -3.45
N LEU A 255 32.86 -19.40 -4.26
CA LEU A 255 33.92 -20.40 -4.10
C LEU A 255 35.32 -19.79 -4.13
N LEU A 256 35.57 -18.81 -5.02
CA LEU A 256 36.84 -18.11 -5.08
C LEU A 256 37.15 -17.34 -3.79
N SER A 257 36.18 -16.64 -3.24
CA SER A 257 36.34 -15.91 -1.98
C SER A 257 36.63 -16.85 -0.81
N VAL A 258 35.91 -17.99 -0.75
CA VAL A 258 36.15 -19.02 0.28
C VAL A 258 37.57 -19.60 0.17
N LEU A 259 38.08 -19.89 -1.04
CA LEU A 259 39.47 -20.34 -1.25
C LEU A 259 40.48 -19.30 -0.77
N ILE A 260 40.26 -18.02 -1.10
CA ILE A 260 41.12 -16.92 -0.63
C ILE A 260 41.14 -16.88 0.90
N LEU A 261 39.96 -17.02 1.55
CA LEU A 261 39.85 -17.04 2.99
C LEU A 261 40.63 -18.21 3.63
N ILE A 262 40.51 -19.44 3.09
CA ILE A 262 41.24 -20.60 3.57
C ILE A 262 42.75 -20.38 3.47
N ILE A 263 43.20 -19.84 2.35
CA ILE A 263 44.62 -19.51 2.15
C ILE A 263 45.09 -18.44 3.14
N ALA A 264 44.28 -17.39 3.36
CA ALA A 264 44.58 -16.34 4.33
C ALA A 264 44.70 -16.88 5.75
N GLN A 265 43.78 -17.77 6.17
CA GLN A 265 43.82 -18.45 7.47
C GLN A 265 45.09 -19.33 7.61
N GLY A 266 45.43 -20.08 6.58
CA GLY A 266 46.64 -20.93 6.58
C GLY A 266 47.92 -20.10 6.72
N ILE A 267 48.05 -19.00 5.95
CA ILE A 267 49.20 -18.09 6.03
C ILE A 267 49.25 -17.41 7.40
N PHE A 268 48.09 -16.97 7.93
CA PHE A 268 48.01 -16.37 9.25
C PHE A 268 48.46 -17.36 10.35
N ALA A 269 47.94 -18.58 10.35
CA ALA A 269 48.33 -19.62 11.30
C ALA A 269 49.84 -19.91 11.22
N TYR A 270 50.38 -20.01 10.01
CA TYR A 270 51.82 -20.22 9.80
C TYR A 270 52.67 -19.05 10.35
N THR A 271 52.32 -17.81 10.01
CA THR A 271 53.05 -16.61 10.53
C THR A 271 52.92 -16.49 12.05
N LEU A 272 51.75 -16.79 12.61
CA LEU A 272 51.53 -16.78 14.06
C LEU A 272 52.37 -17.82 14.79
N ILE A 273 52.46 -19.07 14.26
CA ILE A 273 53.30 -20.14 14.80
C ILE A 273 54.77 -19.77 14.72
N LEU A 274 55.23 -19.21 13.61
CA LEU A 274 56.63 -18.76 13.48
C LEU A 274 56.97 -17.63 14.46
N SER A 275 56.07 -16.65 14.62
CA SER A 275 56.26 -15.54 15.56
C SER A 275 56.28 -16.02 17.02
N PHE A 276 55.49 -17.01 17.34
CA PHE A 276 55.49 -17.69 18.63
C PHE A 276 56.82 -18.43 18.86
N LYS A 277 57.24 -19.24 17.89
CA LYS A 277 58.53 -19.99 17.96
C LYS A 277 59.74 -19.09 18.12
N ASN A 278 59.72 -17.93 17.47
CA ASN A 278 60.80 -16.95 17.52
C ASN A 278 60.75 -16.05 18.80
N GLY A 279 59.77 -16.26 19.69
CA GLY A 279 59.61 -15.52 20.94
C GLY A 279 59.08 -14.08 20.76
N SER A 280 58.68 -13.69 19.53
CA SER A 280 58.12 -12.36 19.28
C SER A 280 56.65 -12.23 19.72
N VAL A 281 55.98 -13.36 19.93
CA VAL A 281 54.60 -13.45 20.42
C VAL A 281 54.54 -14.41 21.60
N ASP A 282 54.01 -13.97 22.74
CA ASP A 282 53.79 -14.78 23.93
C ASP A 282 52.53 -15.65 23.78
N THR A 283 52.34 -16.66 24.65
CA THR A 283 51.21 -17.60 24.61
C THR A 283 49.87 -16.86 24.70
N GLY A 284 49.76 -15.85 25.53
CA GLY A 284 48.56 -15.06 25.68
C GLY A 284 48.21 -14.28 24.41
N SER A 285 49.19 -13.64 23.78
CA SER A 285 49.02 -12.95 22.49
C SER A 285 48.71 -13.90 21.36
N PHE A 286 49.27 -15.13 21.39
CA PHE A 286 48.94 -16.18 20.42
C PHE A 286 47.43 -16.49 20.43
N LEU A 287 46.87 -16.73 21.61
CA LEU A 287 45.43 -16.99 21.75
C LEU A 287 44.56 -15.76 21.39
N MET A 288 45.01 -14.57 21.72
CA MET A 288 44.35 -13.32 21.32
C MET A 288 44.25 -13.20 19.80
N TYR A 289 45.36 -13.40 19.07
CA TYR A 289 45.38 -13.32 17.62
C TYR A 289 44.51 -14.41 16.95
N LEU A 290 44.49 -15.63 17.53
CA LEU A 290 43.65 -16.71 17.05
C LEU A 290 42.17 -16.34 17.19
N THR A 291 41.78 -15.75 18.34
CA THR A 291 40.39 -15.30 18.60
C THR A 291 39.99 -14.18 17.64
N LEU A 292 40.88 -13.20 17.39
CA LEU A 292 40.63 -12.11 16.46
C LEU A 292 40.40 -12.61 15.02
N MET A 293 41.18 -13.61 14.56
CA MET A 293 40.98 -14.18 13.25
C MET A 293 39.63 -14.88 13.10
N LEU A 294 39.20 -15.64 14.12
CA LEU A 294 37.91 -16.32 14.12
C LEU A 294 36.76 -15.28 14.12
N GLN A 295 36.87 -14.23 14.93
CA GLN A 295 35.87 -13.16 14.97
C GLN A 295 35.81 -12.41 13.63
N PHE A 296 36.96 -12.12 12.99
CA PHE A 296 36.97 -11.46 11.70
C PHE A 296 36.14 -12.22 10.66
N VAL A 297 36.30 -13.56 10.59
CA VAL A 297 35.58 -14.40 9.62
C VAL A 297 34.05 -14.32 9.89
N LEU A 298 33.64 -14.50 11.15
CA LEU A 298 32.22 -14.48 11.51
C LEU A 298 31.56 -13.12 11.24
N LEU A 299 32.29 -12.03 11.51
CA LEU A 299 31.77 -10.68 11.29
C LEU A 299 31.75 -10.30 9.80
N ALA A 300 32.74 -10.76 9.01
CA ALA A 300 32.81 -10.44 7.58
C ALA A 300 31.65 -11.04 6.79
N ASP A 301 31.34 -12.30 7.02
CA ASP A 301 30.20 -12.96 6.37
C ASP A 301 28.89 -12.22 6.69
N ARG A 302 28.67 -11.93 7.96
CA ARG A 302 27.47 -11.24 8.43
C ARG A 302 27.34 -9.82 7.87
N ALA A 303 28.42 -9.04 7.84
CA ALA A 303 28.38 -7.66 7.37
C ALA A 303 27.95 -7.57 5.89
N ILE A 304 28.44 -8.47 5.06
CA ILE A 304 28.19 -8.45 3.61
C ILE A 304 26.75 -8.93 3.33
N GLU A 305 26.32 -10.01 3.98
CA GLU A 305 24.95 -10.53 3.81
C GLU A 305 23.89 -9.54 4.27
N ASP A 306 24.04 -8.98 5.46
CA ASP A 306 23.08 -8.01 6.02
C ASP A 306 23.00 -6.74 5.15
N TYR A 307 24.16 -6.22 4.70
CA TYR A 307 24.19 -5.03 3.85
C TYR A 307 23.50 -5.24 2.50
N GLU A 308 23.84 -6.32 1.79
CA GLU A 308 23.27 -6.59 0.48
C GLU A 308 21.77 -6.93 0.57
N PHE A 309 21.36 -7.73 1.53
CA PHE A 309 19.98 -8.17 1.66
C PHE A 309 19.05 -7.02 2.08
N PHE A 310 19.41 -6.28 3.13
CA PHE A 310 18.51 -5.27 3.71
C PHE A 310 18.70 -3.88 3.12
N VAL A 311 19.93 -3.47 2.79
CA VAL A 311 20.16 -2.12 2.27
C VAL A 311 19.96 -2.07 0.77
N VAL A 312 20.53 -3.01 0.02
CA VAL A 312 20.47 -2.97 -1.46
C VAL A 312 19.11 -3.43 -1.97
N ASN A 313 18.63 -4.60 -1.52
CA ASN A 313 17.37 -5.16 -2.02
C ASN A 313 16.12 -4.37 -1.57
N GLN A 314 16.15 -3.78 -0.39
CA GLN A 314 15.01 -2.98 0.09
C GLN A 314 14.97 -1.57 -0.50
N THR A 315 16.08 -1.12 -1.11
CA THR A 315 16.15 0.22 -1.73
C THR A 315 15.07 0.45 -2.78
N ILE A 316 14.75 -0.59 -3.57
CA ILE A 316 13.75 -0.46 -4.65
C ILE A 316 12.36 -0.08 -4.12
N TYR A 317 11.95 -0.67 -2.98
CA TYR A 317 10.65 -0.35 -2.37
C TYR A 317 10.64 1.07 -1.79
N VAL A 318 11.73 1.47 -1.12
CA VAL A 318 11.87 2.82 -0.55
C VAL A 318 12.00 3.88 -1.65
N GLU A 319 12.65 3.58 -2.79
CA GLU A 319 12.66 4.47 -3.96
C GLU A 319 11.23 4.65 -4.53
N ASN A 320 10.50 3.56 -4.77
CA ASN A 320 9.12 3.64 -5.26
C ASN A 320 8.21 4.45 -4.31
N MET A 321 8.45 4.35 -3.00
CA MET A 321 7.76 5.18 -2.02
C MET A 321 8.06 6.67 -2.20
N TYR A 322 9.34 7.02 -2.34
CA TYR A 322 9.71 8.43 -2.57
C TYR A 322 9.24 8.93 -3.94
N ASP A 323 9.29 8.11 -4.99
CA ASP A 323 8.76 8.44 -6.31
C ASP A 323 7.26 8.74 -6.25
N LEU A 324 6.50 7.95 -5.47
CA LEU A 324 5.09 8.22 -5.21
C LEU A 324 4.89 9.55 -4.47
N LEU A 325 5.67 9.78 -3.40
CA LEU A 325 5.56 11.01 -2.60
C LEU A 325 5.95 12.27 -3.39
N GLU A 326 6.90 12.17 -4.32
CA GLU A 326 7.36 13.29 -5.16
C GLU A 326 6.53 13.50 -6.43
N THR A 327 5.64 12.58 -6.76
CA THR A 327 4.82 12.73 -7.98
C THR A 327 3.79 13.85 -7.80
N ASP A 328 4.04 15.03 -8.36
CA ASP A 328 3.10 16.18 -8.36
C ASP A 328 1.89 15.97 -9.27
N LYS A 329 1.92 14.91 -10.10
CA LYS A 329 0.92 14.63 -11.13
C LYS A 329 -0.40 14.04 -10.62
N LEU A 330 -0.52 13.75 -9.31
CA LEU A 330 -1.69 13.06 -8.76
C LEU A 330 -2.87 13.99 -8.41
N SER A 331 -2.68 15.30 -8.42
CA SER A 331 -3.75 16.29 -8.22
C SER A 331 -3.69 17.36 -9.30
N SER A 332 -4.83 17.66 -9.89
CA SER A 332 -4.99 18.68 -10.92
C SER A 332 -6.04 19.74 -10.54
N ASP A 333 -6.42 19.81 -9.26
CA ASP A 333 -7.40 20.80 -8.83
C ASP A 333 -6.74 22.19 -8.72
N HIS A 334 -7.20 23.09 -9.59
CA HIS A 334 -6.82 24.50 -9.61
C HIS A 334 -8.05 25.41 -9.54
N GLY A 335 -9.23 24.85 -9.21
CA GLY A 335 -10.46 25.61 -9.06
C GLY A 335 -10.37 26.59 -7.88
N THR A 336 -10.92 27.77 -8.07
CA THR A 336 -10.91 28.83 -7.04
C THR A 336 -12.31 29.23 -6.58
N ARG A 337 -13.34 28.76 -7.30
CA ARG A 337 -14.73 29.18 -7.09
C ARG A 337 -15.41 28.34 -6.03
N ASP A 338 -16.21 29.00 -5.21
CA ASP A 338 -17.07 28.34 -4.23
C ASP A 338 -18.36 27.80 -4.90
N ARG A 339 -19.10 26.94 -4.19
CA ARG A 339 -20.34 26.32 -4.67
C ARG A 339 -21.40 27.34 -5.04
N LEU A 340 -22.29 26.96 -5.96
CA LEU A 340 -23.50 27.71 -6.29
C LEU A 340 -24.56 27.50 -5.20
N SER A 341 -25.42 28.51 -5.01
CA SER A 341 -26.58 28.45 -4.12
C SER A 341 -27.87 28.24 -4.92
N GLY A 342 -28.79 27.43 -4.40
CA GLY A 342 -30.10 27.17 -5.00
C GLY A 342 -30.04 26.21 -6.19
N ALA A 343 -31.11 26.19 -6.99
CA ALA A 343 -31.26 25.28 -8.12
C ALA A 343 -30.21 25.51 -9.22
N VAL A 344 -29.69 24.41 -9.75
CA VAL A 344 -28.56 24.41 -10.69
C VAL A 344 -29.01 23.80 -12.03
N ASP A 345 -28.78 24.52 -13.15
CA ASP A 345 -28.88 23.91 -14.48
C ASP A 345 -27.53 23.25 -14.85
N ILE A 346 -27.61 22.26 -15.72
CA ILE A 346 -26.44 21.47 -16.16
C ILE A 346 -26.41 21.52 -17.69
N GLU A 347 -25.26 21.85 -18.28
CA GLU A 347 -25.12 21.89 -19.73
C GLU A 347 -23.82 21.18 -20.17
N PHE A 348 -23.98 20.22 -21.07
CA PHE A 348 -22.88 19.56 -21.78
C PHE A 348 -22.75 20.21 -23.16
N ARG A 349 -21.55 20.69 -23.52
CA ARG A 349 -21.26 21.32 -24.81
C ARG A 349 -20.17 20.57 -25.55
N ASN A 350 -20.54 19.90 -26.64
CA ASN A 350 -19.64 19.18 -27.55
C ASN A 350 -18.65 18.25 -26.83
N VAL A 351 -19.13 17.54 -25.81
CA VAL A 351 -18.29 16.69 -24.94
C VAL A 351 -17.88 15.43 -25.67
N THR A 352 -16.57 15.23 -25.81
CA THR A 352 -15.96 13.99 -26.32
C THR A 352 -15.07 13.41 -25.22
N PHE A 353 -15.12 12.08 -25.03
CA PHE A 353 -14.34 11.41 -24.00
C PHE A 353 -14.01 9.97 -24.33
N ALA A 354 -12.76 9.57 -24.05
CA ALA A 354 -12.29 8.19 -23.99
C ALA A 354 -11.64 7.89 -22.63
N TYR A 355 -11.80 6.67 -22.11
CA TYR A 355 -11.10 6.31 -20.87
C TYR A 355 -9.59 6.20 -21.08
N PRO A 356 -8.77 6.47 -20.06
CA PRO A 356 -7.32 6.30 -20.13
C PRO A 356 -6.94 4.93 -20.67
N ASN A 357 -5.89 4.87 -21.48
CA ASN A 357 -5.38 3.64 -22.12
C ASN A 357 -6.34 2.96 -23.13
N THR A 358 -7.34 3.69 -23.66
CA THR A 358 -8.19 3.22 -24.77
C THR A 358 -8.34 4.31 -25.81
N ASP A 359 -8.35 3.92 -27.08
CA ASP A 359 -8.63 4.85 -28.21
C ASP A 359 -10.13 4.91 -28.53
N LYS A 360 -10.95 4.09 -27.85
CA LYS A 360 -12.39 4.01 -28.10
C LYS A 360 -13.09 5.18 -27.44
N LYS A 361 -13.63 6.11 -28.24
CA LYS A 361 -14.52 7.16 -27.75
C LYS A 361 -15.76 6.53 -27.13
N VAL A 362 -16.05 6.91 -25.89
CA VAL A 362 -17.27 6.48 -25.17
C VAL A 362 -18.36 7.54 -25.35
N LEU A 363 -17.98 8.82 -25.40
CA LEU A 363 -18.85 9.93 -25.78
C LEU A 363 -18.24 10.64 -26.98
N ASP A 364 -19.05 11.01 -27.98
CA ASP A 364 -18.61 11.63 -29.21
C ASP A 364 -19.47 12.85 -29.54
N ASN A 365 -18.93 14.06 -29.27
CA ASN A 365 -19.57 15.34 -29.51
C ASN A 365 -20.96 15.47 -28.88
N LEU A 366 -21.10 15.04 -27.61
CA LEU A 366 -22.36 15.01 -26.88
C LEU A 366 -22.72 16.42 -26.38
N SER A 367 -23.94 16.87 -26.71
CA SER A 367 -24.46 18.18 -26.25
C SER A 367 -25.90 18.03 -25.78
N PHE A 368 -26.21 18.47 -24.56
CA PHE A 368 -27.57 18.58 -24.01
C PHE A 368 -27.57 19.48 -22.79
N LYS A 369 -28.76 19.93 -22.41
CA LYS A 369 -28.97 20.78 -21.24
C LYS A 369 -30.07 20.18 -20.35
N ILE A 370 -29.89 20.28 -19.03
CA ILE A 370 -30.87 19.94 -18.01
C ILE A 370 -31.26 21.25 -17.32
N ALA A 371 -32.55 21.58 -17.34
CA ALA A 371 -33.04 22.81 -16.71
C ALA A 371 -33.01 22.68 -15.17
N LYS A 372 -33.09 23.81 -14.49
CA LYS A 372 -33.23 23.84 -13.03
C LYS A 372 -34.47 23.07 -12.60
N ASN A 373 -34.31 22.21 -11.58
CA ASN A 373 -35.39 21.38 -11.04
C ASN A 373 -35.99 20.36 -12.05
N GLU A 374 -35.34 20.16 -13.19
CA GLU A 374 -35.73 19.14 -14.16
C GLU A 374 -35.20 17.78 -13.73
N THR A 375 -36.03 16.75 -13.85
CA THR A 375 -35.66 15.36 -13.67
C THR A 375 -35.53 14.66 -15.00
N ILE A 376 -34.33 14.21 -15.36
CA ILE A 376 -34.11 13.45 -16.60
C ILE A 376 -33.81 11.99 -16.30
N ALA A 377 -34.19 11.10 -17.23
CA ALA A 377 -33.71 9.73 -17.27
C ALA A 377 -32.70 9.53 -18.39
N LEU A 378 -31.52 8.96 -18.07
CA LEU A 378 -30.55 8.48 -19.04
C LEU A 378 -30.79 6.98 -19.26
N VAL A 379 -31.18 6.61 -20.46
CA VAL A 379 -31.46 5.22 -20.86
C VAL A 379 -30.57 4.79 -22.01
N GLY A 380 -30.42 3.49 -22.24
CA GLY A 380 -29.60 2.90 -23.30
C GLY A 380 -28.98 1.58 -22.86
N ASN A 381 -28.39 0.85 -23.79
CA ASN A 381 -27.74 -0.43 -23.52
C ASN A 381 -26.50 -0.25 -22.62
N ASN A 382 -25.97 -1.37 -22.11
CA ASN A 382 -24.72 -1.36 -21.36
C ASN A 382 -23.56 -0.88 -22.24
N GLY A 383 -22.71 0.01 -21.70
CA GLY A 383 -21.56 0.56 -22.42
C GLY A 383 -21.84 1.76 -23.31
N GLU A 384 -23.07 2.30 -23.35
CA GLU A 384 -23.44 3.49 -24.14
C GLU A 384 -23.02 4.83 -23.51
N GLY A 385 -22.34 4.81 -22.37
CA GLY A 385 -21.76 6.02 -21.78
C GLY A 385 -22.57 6.67 -20.66
N LYS A 386 -23.66 6.06 -20.18
CA LYS A 386 -24.51 6.62 -19.11
C LYS A 386 -23.72 6.96 -17.83
N SER A 387 -23.03 5.99 -17.27
CA SER A 387 -22.21 6.22 -16.05
C SER A 387 -20.98 7.10 -16.35
N THR A 388 -20.52 7.16 -17.61
CA THR A 388 -19.46 8.06 -18.03
C THR A 388 -19.92 9.52 -17.97
N ILE A 389 -21.15 9.84 -18.34
CA ILE A 389 -21.74 11.17 -18.20
C ILE A 389 -21.70 11.60 -16.72
N ILE A 390 -22.09 10.70 -15.81
CA ILE A 390 -22.04 10.99 -14.36
C ILE A 390 -20.60 11.22 -13.90
N ASN A 391 -19.68 10.34 -14.28
CA ASN A 391 -18.26 10.46 -13.90
C ASN A 391 -17.64 11.77 -14.36
N LEU A 392 -18.02 12.27 -15.54
CA LEU A 392 -17.59 13.58 -16.05
C LEU A 392 -18.28 14.73 -15.30
N LEU A 393 -19.58 14.62 -15.03
CA LEU A 393 -20.35 15.64 -14.33
C LEU A 393 -19.83 15.88 -12.91
N VAL A 394 -19.52 14.79 -12.18
CA VAL A 394 -18.93 14.91 -10.83
C VAL A 394 -17.41 15.13 -10.86
N ARG A 395 -16.84 15.36 -12.05
CA ARG A 395 -15.40 15.63 -12.25
C ARG A 395 -14.45 14.53 -11.76
N LEU A 396 -14.89 13.26 -11.74
CA LEU A 396 -13.97 12.12 -11.55
C LEU A 396 -13.04 11.95 -12.75
N PHE A 397 -13.52 12.33 -13.94
CA PHE A 397 -12.74 12.47 -15.16
C PHE A 397 -13.01 13.84 -15.79
N ARG A 398 -12.12 14.26 -16.66
CA ARG A 398 -12.30 15.49 -17.47
C ARG A 398 -12.54 15.10 -18.91
N PRO A 399 -13.42 15.81 -19.65
CA PRO A 399 -13.61 15.56 -21.08
C PRO A 399 -12.33 15.83 -21.86
N ASP A 400 -12.10 15.09 -22.95
CA ASP A 400 -10.99 15.31 -23.87
C ASP A 400 -11.25 16.56 -24.73
N GLU A 401 -12.53 16.76 -25.13
CA GLU A 401 -13.00 17.94 -25.87
C GLU A 401 -14.34 18.40 -25.31
N GLY A 402 -14.64 19.70 -25.48
CA GLY A 402 -15.87 20.31 -24.99
C GLY A 402 -15.81 20.73 -23.53
N GLU A 403 -16.95 21.08 -22.96
CA GLU A 403 -17.05 21.56 -21.58
C GLU A 403 -18.37 21.17 -20.93
N ILE A 404 -18.38 21.17 -19.59
CA ILE A 404 -19.56 20.93 -18.76
C ILE A 404 -19.75 22.16 -17.87
N LEU A 405 -20.98 22.69 -17.86
CA LEU A 405 -21.29 23.93 -17.17
C LEU A 405 -22.39 23.70 -16.13
N LEU A 406 -22.26 24.38 -15.00
CA LEU A 406 -23.27 24.49 -13.95
C LEU A 406 -23.69 25.97 -13.85
N ASN A 407 -24.97 26.28 -14.14
CA ASN A 407 -25.46 27.67 -14.26
C ASN A 407 -24.54 28.54 -15.16
N GLY A 408 -24.05 27.98 -16.28
CA GLY A 408 -23.16 28.67 -17.22
C GLY A 408 -21.70 28.77 -16.79
N VAL A 409 -21.31 28.21 -15.64
CA VAL A 409 -19.93 28.20 -15.12
C VAL A 409 -19.30 26.84 -15.36
N ASN A 410 -18.07 26.81 -15.90
CA ASN A 410 -17.36 25.57 -16.14
C ASN A 410 -17.05 24.83 -14.82
N ILE A 411 -17.33 23.52 -14.77
CA ILE A 411 -17.08 22.70 -13.56
C ILE A 411 -15.63 22.73 -13.09
N ASN A 412 -14.67 23.01 -13.97
CA ASN A 412 -13.25 23.09 -13.65
C ASN A 412 -12.87 24.36 -12.88
N GLU A 413 -13.75 25.37 -12.82
CA GLU A 413 -13.52 26.60 -12.06
C GLU A 413 -13.81 26.43 -10.55
N PHE A 414 -14.61 25.42 -10.17
CA PHE A 414 -14.96 25.19 -8.77
C PHE A 414 -13.84 24.49 -8.02
N LYS A 415 -13.64 24.86 -6.74
CA LYS A 415 -12.87 24.05 -5.78
C LYS A 415 -13.51 22.66 -5.68
N GLU A 416 -12.70 21.62 -5.64
CA GLU A 416 -13.19 20.24 -5.65
C GLU A 416 -14.15 19.94 -4.50
N GLU A 417 -13.78 20.34 -3.30
CA GLU A 417 -14.63 20.17 -2.11
C GLU A 417 -15.98 20.88 -2.23
N GLU A 418 -16.01 22.07 -2.84
CA GLU A 418 -17.22 22.85 -3.05
C GLU A 418 -18.08 22.29 -4.19
N LEU A 419 -17.43 21.77 -5.24
CA LEU A 419 -18.11 21.05 -6.32
C LEU A 419 -18.83 19.81 -5.78
N TYR A 420 -18.16 19.00 -4.99
CA TYR A 420 -18.75 17.76 -4.45
C TYR A 420 -19.91 18.02 -3.47
N LYS A 421 -19.96 19.16 -2.81
CA LYS A 421 -21.12 19.56 -1.97
C LYS A 421 -22.39 19.80 -2.79
N MET A 422 -22.27 20.05 -4.10
CA MET A 422 -23.43 20.27 -4.97
C MET A 422 -24.10 18.97 -5.44
N PHE A 423 -23.49 17.80 -5.25
CA PHE A 423 -24.00 16.52 -5.71
C PHE A 423 -24.37 15.58 -4.56
N ALA A 424 -25.55 15.00 -4.60
CA ALA A 424 -25.91 13.82 -3.83
C ALA A 424 -25.98 12.61 -4.81
N CYS A 425 -25.05 11.68 -4.68
CA CYS A 425 -24.92 10.55 -5.61
C CYS A 425 -25.24 9.23 -4.91
N ILE A 426 -26.08 8.42 -5.53
CA ILE A 426 -26.35 7.03 -5.16
C ILE A 426 -25.80 6.20 -6.31
N PHE A 427 -24.72 5.45 -6.05
CA PHE A 427 -24.10 4.58 -7.04
C PHE A 427 -24.66 3.16 -6.97
N GLN A 428 -24.55 2.42 -8.08
CA GLN A 428 -25.02 1.05 -8.22
C GLN A 428 -24.44 0.11 -7.13
N GLN A 429 -23.15 0.26 -6.81
CA GLN A 429 -22.50 -0.49 -5.74
C GLN A 429 -22.48 0.34 -4.45
N VAL A 430 -23.07 -0.23 -3.41
CA VAL A 430 -23.07 0.39 -2.08
C VAL A 430 -21.83 -0.07 -1.31
N ASN A 431 -21.01 0.89 -0.91
CA ASN A 431 -19.87 0.62 -0.03
C ASN A 431 -20.26 0.95 1.42
N ILE A 432 -20.13 -0.04 2.30
CA ILE A 432 -20.22 0.15 3.74
C ILE A 432 -18.80 0.34 4.28
N TYR A 433 -18.61 1.42 5.02
CA TYR A 433 -17.30 1.74 5.61
C TYR A 433 -17.22 1.25 7.05
N PRO A 434 -16.02 0.90 7.55
CA PRO A 434 -15.80 0.39 8.90
C PRO A 434 -15.90 1.52 9.96
N TYR A 435 -16.97 2.29 9.90
CA TYR A 435 -17.33 3.36 10.81
C TYR A 435 -18.70 3.08 11.43
N THR A 436 -19.16 3.95 12.30
CA THR A 436 -20.51 3.83 12.90
C THR A 436 -21.60 4.02 11.86
N LEU A 437 -22.82 3.58 12.17
CA LEU A 437 -23.99 3.83 11.32
C LEU A 437 -24.17 5.33 11.07
N GLY A 438 -24.08 6.17 12.11
CA GLY A 438 -24.22 7.62 11.98
C GLY A 438 -23.17 8.24 11.05
N ASN A 439 -21.92 7.78 11.12
CA ASN A 439 -20.88 8.19 10.16
C ASN A 439 -21.16 7.67 8.75
N ASN A 440 -21.70 6.46 8.61
CA ASN A 440 -22.07 5.90 7.31
C ASN A 440 -23.25 6.64 6.66
N ILE A 441 -24.16 7.22 7.44
CA ILE A 441 -25.25 8.06 6.93
C ILE A 441 -24.72 9.44 6.51
N SER A 442 -23.97 10.09 7.41
CA SER A 442 -23.49 11.46 7.20
C SER A 442 -22.30 11.56 6.26
N MET A 443 -21.50 10.51 6.16
CA MET A 443 -20.18 10.49 5.51
C MET A 443 -19.23 11.54 6.11
N GLN A 444 -19.36 11.81 7.41
CA GLN A 444 -18.58 12.79 8.17
C GLN A 444 -18.14 12.21 9.51
N GLU A 445 -17.04 12.74 10.06
CA GLU A 445 -16.53 12.34 11.38
C GLU A 445 -17.52 12.73 12.51
N THR A 446 -18.13 13.90 12.40
CA THR A 446 -19.16 14.39 13.31
C THR A 446 -20.48 14.58 12.55
N TYR A 447 -21.59 14.23 13.16
CA TYR A 447 -22.89 14.27 12.49
C TYR A 447 -24.01 14.78 13.42
N ASP A 448 -25.07 15.32 12.83
CA ASP A 448 -26.32 15.64 13.49
C ASP A 448 -27.18 14.38 13.61
N LEU A 449 -27.37 13.89 14.85
CA LEU A 449 -28.12 12.67 15.13
C LEU A 449 -29.58 12.77 14.70
N GLU A 450 -30.24 13.91 14.93
CA GLU A 450 -31.64 14.06 14.58
C GLU A 450 -31.85 14.13 13.06
N ARG A 451 -30.90 14.71 12.33
CA ARG A 451 -30.89 14.67 10.88
C ARG A 451 -30.63 13.26 10.36
N ALA A 452 -29.74 12.48 11.00
CA ALA A 452 -29.48 11.09 10.65
C ALA A 452 -30.72 10.20 10.91
N LYS A 453 -31.42 10.40 12.03
CA LYS A 453 -32.67 9.69 12.32
C LYS A 453 -33.73 9.97 11.27
N ARG A 454 -33.93 11.24 10.91
CA ARG A 454 -34.89 11.61 9.85
C ARG A 454 -34.51 10.95 8.52
N ALA A 455 -33.25 10.98 8.12
CA ALA A 455 -32.81 10.36 6.89
C ALA A 455 -33.05 8.82 6.88
N ILE A 456 -32.94 8.15 8.02
CA ILE A 456 -33.28 6.72 8.18
C ILE A 456 -34.80 6.47 8.13
N GLU A 457 -35.58 7.34 8.72
CA GLU A 457 -37.06 7.28 8.69
C GLU A 457 -37.59 7.49 7.26
N ASP A 458 -37.05 8.47 6.54
CA ASP A 458 -37.41 8.78 5.16
C ASP A 458 -37.20 7.62 4.20
N VAL A 459 -36.21 6.74 4.45
CA VAL A 459 -35.94 5.55 3.62
C VAL A 459 -36.59 4.27 4.15
N GLY A 460 -37.39 4.35 5.23
CA GLY A 460 -38.09 3.19 5.80
C GLY A 460 -37.14 2.17 6.44
N LEU A 461 -36.11 2.63 7.13
CA LEU A 461 -35.19 1.77 7.91
C LEU A 461 -35.37 1.93 9.43
N LYS A 462 -36.27 2.84 9.88
CA LYS A 462 -36.43 3.21 11.29
C LYS A 462 -36.65 2.00 12.19
N GLU A 463 -37.65 1.16 11.88
CA GLU A 463 -38.00 0.00 12.70
C GLU A 463 -36.80 -0.93 12.89
N ARG A 464 -36.09 -1.27 11.81
CA ARG A 464 -34.90 -2.15 11.86
C ARG A 464 -33.77 -1.56 12.71
N ILE A 465 -33.58 -0.24 12.66
CA ILE A 465 -32.51 0.42 13.40
C ILE A 465 -32.89 0.59 14.89
N GLU A 466 -34.15 0.84 15.21
CA GLU A 466 -34.64 0.98 16.59
C GLU A 466 -34.65 -0.36 17.36
N GLU A 467 -34.65 -1.51 16.68
CA GLU A 467 -34.46 -2.83 17.31
C GLU A 467 -33.10 -2.95 18.01
N GLU A 468 -32.11 -2.18 17.59
CA GLU A 468 -30.74 -2.27 18.05
C GLU A 468 -30.39 -1.16 19.04
N LYS A 469 -29.89 -1.54 20.19
CA LYS A 469 -29.46 -0.57 21.22
C LYS A 469 -28.26 0.23 20.74
N ASN A 470 -28.32 1.55 20.83
CA ASN A 470 -27.27 2.49 20.41
C ASN A 470 -26.81 2.27 18.94
N ALA A 471 -27.76 1.95 18.04
CA ALA A 471 -27.46 1.59 16.67
C ALA A 471 -26.59 2.62 15.92
N TYR A 472 -26.84 3.92 16.13
CA TYR A 472 -26.10 4.98 15.44
C TYR A 472 -24.61 5.05 15.81
N GLU A 473 -24.22 4.53 16.98
CA GLU A 473 -22.86 4.48 17.49
C GLU A 473 -22.17 3.13 17.19
N ARG A 474 -22.93 2.13 16.71
CA ARG A 474 -22.37 0.81 16.38
C ARG A 474 -21.64 0.84 15.05
N ASN A 475 -20.48 0.19 15.03
CA ASN A 475 -19.71 0.00 13.80
C ASN A 475 -20.46 -0.92 12.83
N MET A 476 -20.23 -0.73 11.53
CA MET A 476 -20.89 -1.50 10.47
C MET A 476 -20.00 -2.57 9.85
N SER A 477 -18.82 -2.85 10.41
CA SER A 477 -17.91 -3.86 9.87
C SER A 477 -17.42 -4.81 10.97
N HIS A 478 -17.65 -6.11 10.79
CA HIS A 478 -17.11 -7.18 11.64
C HIS A 478 -15.59 -7.32 11.58
N GLU A 479 -14.94 -6.73 10.58
CA GLU A 479 -13.48 -6.68 10.51
C GLU A 479 -12.90 -5.77 11.62
N VAL A 480 -13.68 -4.80 12.10
CA VAL A 480 -13.26 -3.82 13.10
C VAL A 480 -13.92 -4.05 14.47
N ALA A 481 -15.21 -4.42 14.50
CA ALA A 481 -15.98 -4.58 15.73
C ALA A 481 -16.76 -5.91 15.74
N LYS A 482 -16.65 -6.67 16.83
CA LYS A 482 -17.32 -7.99 16.97
C LYS A 482 -18.86 -7.87 16.98
N ASP A 483 -19.36 -6.76 17.51
CA ASP A 483 -20.79 -6.43 17.64
C ASP A 483 -21.28 -5.50 16.52
N ALA A 484 -20.67 -5.55 15.33
CA ALA A 484 -21.05 -4.73 14.21
C ALA A 484 -22.53 -4.91 13.83
N LEU A 485 -23.12 -3.82 13.35
CA LEU A 485 -24.49 -3.81 12.83
C LEU A 485 -24.48 -4.32 11.38
N GLU A 486 -25.17 -5.44 11.14
CA GLU A 486 -25.35 -5.98 9.78
C GLU A 486 -26.67 -5.54 9.17
N LEU A 487 -26.61 -5.20 7.89
CA LEU A 487 -27.76 -4.89 7.06
C LEU A 487 -27.85 -5.92 5.91
N SER A 488 -29.07 -6.25 5.49
CA SER A 488 -29.29 -7.01 4.25
C SER A 488 -28.97 -6.13 3.04
N GLY A 489 -28.71 -6.73 1.85
CA GLY A 489 -28.38 -5.98 0.63
C GLY A 489 -29.43 -4.90 0.26
N GLY A 490 -30.72 -5.17 0.49
CA GLY A 490 -31.77 -4.16 0.32
C GLY A 490 -31.72 -3.04 1.37
N GLN A 491 -31.36 -3.36 2.62
CA GLN A 491 -31.17 -2.37 3.67
C GLN A 491 -29.91 -1.52 3.46
N GLU A 492 -28.84 -2.12 2.92
CA GLU A 492 -27.64 -1.36 2.51
C GLU A 492 -27.97 -0.36 1.39
N GLN A 493 -28.84 -0.73 0.48
CA GLN A 493 -29.30 0.18 -0.58
C GLN A 493 -30.14 1.32 -0.03
N LYS A 494 -31.05 1.05 0.93
CA LYS A 494 -31.78 2.09 1.67
C LYS A 494 -30.82 3.00 2.44
N LEU A 495 -29.75 2.46 3.03
CA LEU A 495 -28.70 3.27 3.66
C LEU A 495 -27.99 4.18 2.65
N ALA A 496 -27.69 3.70 1.42
CA ALA A 496 -27.10 4.56 0.39
C ALA A 496 -28.02 5.72 0.00
N ILE A 497 -29.33 5.50 -0.01
CA ILE A 497 -30.33 6.55 -0.25
C ILE A 497 -30.36 7.52 0.93
N SER A 498 -30.29 7.06 2.19
CA SER A 498 -30.25 7.93 3.37
C SER A 498 -29.06 8.88 3.37
N ARG A 499 -27.91 8.49 2.76
CA ARG A 499 -26.75 9.40 2.54
C ARG A 499 -27.12 10.60 1.68
N ALA A 500 -27.87 10.37 0.59
CA ALA A 500 -28.30 11.44 -0.30
C ALA A 500 -29.34 12.36 0.39
N VAL A 501 -30.26 11.80 1.17
CA VAL A 501 -31.20 12.55 2.00
C VAL A 501 -30.47 13.42 3.01
N TYR A 502 -29.53 12.82 3.74
CA TYR A 502 -28.74 13.54 4.76
C TYR A 502 -27.90 14.65 4.12
N LYS A 503 -27.30 14.41 2.97
CA LYS A 503 -26.41 15.39 2.30
C LYS A 503 -27.16 16.62 1.81
N ASP A 504 -28.39 16.47 1.31
CA ASP A 504 -29.28 17.56 0.89
C ASP A 504 -28.67 18.52 -0.13
N SER A 505 -28.24 17.97 -1.27
CA SER A 505 -27.54 18.72 -2.32
C SER A 505 -28.50 19.17 -3.43
N PRO A 506 -28.19 20.26 -4.18
CA PRO A 506 -29.06 20.78 -5.24
C PRO A 506 -29.14 19.90 -6.49
N ILE A 507 -28.19 18.97 -6.67
CA ILE A 507 -28.19 18.00 -7.77
C ILE A 507 -28.22 16.58 -7.20
N LEU A 508 -29.22 15.79 -7.62
CA LEU A 508 -29.42 14.41 -7.21
C LEU A 508 -29.09 13.47 -8.38
N ILE A 509 -28.19 12.51 -8.15
CA ILE A 509 -27.77 11.52 -9.14
C ILE A 509 -28.09 10.12 -8.60
N LEU A 510 -28.82 9.35 -9.38
CA LEU A 510 -29.31 8.02 -9.04
C LEU A 510 -28.88 7.03 -10.11
N ASP A 511 -27.86 6.23 -9.83
CA ASP A 511 -27.37 5.18 -10.75
C ASP A 511 -27.88 3.82 -10.27
N GLU A 512 -28.96 3.33 -10.87
CA GLU A 512 -29.66 2.07 -10.54
C GLU A 512 -29.98 1.91 -9.04
N PRO A 513 -30.68 2.85 -8.41
CA PRO A 513 -30.83 2.92 -6.95
C PRO A 513 -31.64 1.76 -6.35
N THR A 514 -32.27 0.90 -7.17
CA THR A 514 -33.19 -0.16 -6.75
C THR A 514 -32.78 -1.56 -7.22
N ALA A 515 -31.53 -1.75 -7.65
CA ALA A 515 -31.07 -3.01 -8.26
C ALA A 515 -31.26 -4.26 -7.38
N ASN A 516 -31.17 -4.10 -6.04
CA ASN A 516 -31.27 -5.21 -5.08
C ASN A 516 -32.57 -5.23 -4.27
N LEU A 517 -33.61 -4.50 -4.73
CA LEU A 517 -34.89 -4.39 -4.03
C LEU A 517 -35.96 -5.25 -4.70
N ASP A 518 -36.88 -5.76 -3.89
CA ASP A 518 -38.12 -6.36 -4.38
C ASP A 518 -39.08 -5.28 -4.93
N ALA A 519 -40.10 -5.70 -5.68
CA ALA A 519 -41.01 -4.78 -6.37
C ALA A 519 -41.80 -3.84 -5.42
N LEU A 520 -42.11 -4.29 -4.19
CA LEU A 520 -42.81 -3.47 -3.23
C LEU A 520 -41.89 -2.41 -2.62
N ALA A 521 -40.71 -2.82 -2.17
CA ALA A 521 -39.68 -1.91 -1.65
C ALA A 521 -39.20 -0.92 -2.74
N GLU A 522 -39.12 -1.36 -3.99
CA GLU A 522 -38.81 -0.51 -5.14
C GLU A 522 -39.87 0.59 -5.32
N HIS A 523 -41.15 0.24 -5.32
CA HIS A 523 -42.25 1.19 -5.46
C HIS A 523 -42.26 2.24 -4.29
N GLU A 524 -42.07 1.77 -3.07
CA GLU A 524 -41.99 2.63 -1.88
C GLU A 524 -40.81 3.63 -1.99
N ILE A 525 -39.67 3.15 -2.44
CA ILE A 525 -38.48 4.01 -2.61
C ILE A 525 -38.69 5.01 -3.74
N TYR A 526 -39.24 4.61 -4.89
CA TYR A 526 -39.50 5.57 -5.96
C TYR A 526 -40.50 6.65 -5.54
N SER A 527 -41.53 6.32 -4.74
CA SER A 527 -42.42 7.31 -4.18
C SER A 527 -41.65 8.33 -3.34
N LYS A 528 -40.79 7.87 -2.43
CA LYS A 528 -39.96 8.73 -1.57
C LYS A 528 -38.89 9.51 -2.36
N LEU A 529 -38.30 8.92 -3.40
CA LEU A 529 -37.37 9.62 -4.29
C LEU A 529 -38.08 10.72 -5.09
N ASN A 530 -39.37 10.56 -5.39
CA ASN A 530 -40.16 11.63 -5.98
C ASN A 530 -40.29 12.83 -5.05
N ASP A 531 -40.52 12.61 -3.75
CA ASP A 531 -40.57 13.68 -2.75
C ASP A 531 -39.19 14.38 -2.60
N LEU A 532 -38.11 13.60 -2.71
CA LEU A 532 -36.73 14.11 -2.64
C LEU A 532 -36.30 14.94 -3.85
N ARG A 533 -36.92 14.79 -5.00
CA ARG A 533 -36.58 15.54 -6.23
C ARG A 533 -37.16 16.95 -6.27
N GLU A 534 -38.17 17.25 -5.41
CA GLU A 534 -38.73 18.58 -5.35
C GLU A 534 -37.63 19.61 -5.08
N ASP A 535 -37.61 20.67 -5.88
CA ASP A 535 -36.59 21.74 -5.86
C ASP A 535 -35.14 21.32 -6.20
N ARG A 536 -34.92 20.14 -6.82
CA ARG A 536 -33.59 19.66 -7.22
C ARG A 536 -33.53 19.25 -8.69
N THR A 537 -32.38 19.51 -9.30
CA THR A 537 -32.08 18.96 -10.62
C THR A 537 -31.66 17.50 -10.47
N SER A 538 -32.34 16.56 -11.14
CA SER A 538 -32.16 15.13 -10.90
C SER A 538 -31.82 14.35 -12.17
N ILE A 539 -30.88 13.41 -12.05
CA ILE A 539 -30.46 12.50 -13.13
C ILE A 539 -30.66 11.07 -12.67
N TYR A 540 -31.53 10.34 -13.36
CA TYR A 540 -31.78 8.92 -13.15
C TYR A 540 -31.09 8.09 -14.21
N ILE A 541 -30.27 7.13 -13.84
CA ILE A 541 -29.84 6.04 -14.72
C ILE A 541 -30.63 4.79 -14.31
N SER A 542 -31.36 4.22 -15.22
CA SER A 542 -32.11 3.00 -14.96
C SER A 542 -32.09 2.06 -16.16
N HIS A 543 -31.91 0.77 -15.88
CA HIS A 543 -32.17 -0.30 -16.82
C HIS A 543 -33.65 -0.77 -16.78
N ARG A 544 -34.42 -0.32 -15.79
CA ARG A 544 -35.85 -0.59 -15.66
C ARG A 544 -36.64 0.59 -16.21
N LEU A 545 -37.13 0.48 -17.43
CA LEU A 545 -37.82 1.58 -18.11
C LEU A 545 -39.15 1.97 -17.45
N SER A 546 -39.72 1.13 -16.58
CA SER A 546 -40.91 1.47 -15.77
C SER A 546 -40.65 2.71 -14.87
N SER A 547 -39.43 2.87 -14.37
CA SER A 547 -39.05 4.01 -13.53
C SER A 547 -38.85 5.31 -14.31
N THR A 548 -38.64 5.25 -15.62
CA THR A 548 -38.46 6.46 -16.46
C THR A 548 -39.74 7.28 -16.64
N LYS A 549 -40.92 6.69 -16.36
CA LYS A 549 -42.20 7.39 -16.43
C LYS A 549 -42.35 8.56 -15.48
N PHE A 550 -41.58 8.55 -14.39
CA PHE A 550 -41.60 9.61 -13.39
C PHE A 550 -40.70 10.80 -13.73
N CYS A 551 -39.92 10.68 -14.83
CA CYS A 551 -39.00 11.73 -15.23
C CYS A 551 -39.69 12.69 -16.21
N ASP A 552 -39.30 13.97 -16.14
CA ASP A 552 -39.84 15.00 -17.01
C ASP A 552 -39.40 14.80 -18.46
N ARG A 553 -38.20 14.26 -18.65
CA ARG A 553 -37.61 14.00 -19.96
C ARG A 553 -36.72 12.76 -19.92
N ILE A 554 -36.67 12.04 -21.03
CA ILE A 554 -35.88 10.84 -21.23
C ILE A 554 -34.89 11.11 -22.35
N ILE A 555 -33.63 10.75 -22.14
CA ILE A 555 -32.55 10.83 -23.12
C ILE A 555 -32.05 9.40 -23.36
N LEU A 556 -32.29 8.88 -24.56
CA LEU A 556 -31.78 7.58 -25.02
C LEU A 556 -30.40 7.77 -25.67
N LEU A 557 -29.40 7.11 -25.10
CA LEU A 557 -28.03 7.11 -25.60
C LEU A 557 -27.77 5.87 -26.47
N LYS A 558 -27.09 6.09 -27.61
CA LYS A 558 -26.61 5.04 -28.50
C LYS A 558 -25.31 5.47 -29.18
N GLY A 559 -24.28 4.63 -29.12
CA GLY A 559 -22.97 4.93 -29.70
C GLY A 559 -22.33 6.20 -29.15
N GLY A 560 -22.55 6.54 -27.87
CA GLY A 560 -22.00 7.72 -27.23
C GLY A 560 -22.67 9.05 -27.63
N LYS A 561 -23.83 8.99 -28.26
CA LYS A 561 -24.62 10.16 -28.74
C LYS A 561 -26.07 10.06 -28.27
N ILE A 562 -26.76 11.21 -28.27
CA ILE A 562 -28.21 11.21 -28.05
C ILE A 562 -28.88 10.65 -29.31
N PHE A 563 -29.64 9.59 -29.15
CA PHE A 563 -30.35 8.94 -30.23
C PHE A 563 -31.83 9.32 -30.27
N GLU A 564 -32.48 9.35 -29.11
CA GLU A 564 -33.85 9.83 -28.95
C GLU A 564 -33.95 10.67 -27.68
N GLU A 565 -34.81 11.66 -27.71
CA GLU A 565 -35.09 12.56 -26.58
C GLU A 565 -36.56 12.98 -26.60
N GLY A 566 -37.18 13.07 -25.43
CA GLY A 566 -38.57 13.48 -25.26
C GLY A 566 -39.18 12.97 -23.96
N THR A 567 -40.46 13.28 -23.73
CA THR A 567 -41.24 12.70 -22.64
C THR A 567 -41.57 11.23 -22.93
N HIS A 568 -41.95 10.47 -21.89
CA HIS A 568 -42.41 9.07 -22.06
C HIS A 568 -43.47 8.95 -23.16
N ASP A 569 -44.51 9.79 -23.12
CA ASP A 569 -45.63 9.74 -24.05
C ASP A 569 -45.24 10.08 -25.50
N GLU A 570 -44.34 11.05 -25.67
CA GLU A 570 -43.82 11.40 -27.01
C GLU A 570 -43.02 10.27 -27.61
N LEU A 571 -42.09 9.66 -26.83
CA LEU A 571 -41.26 8.57 -27.30
C LEU A 571 -42.09 7.28 -27.60
N MET A 572 -43.14 7.01 -26.78
CA MET A 572 -44.07 5.90 -27.05
C MET A 572 -44.88 6.12 -28.33
N LYS A 573 -45.31 7.36 -28.61
CA LYS A 573 -46.02 7.70 -29.87
C LYS A 573 -45.10 7.64 -31.08
N LYS A 574 -43.81 8.00 -30.94
CA LYS A 574 -42.80 7.96 -32.00
C LYS A 574 -42.51 6.53 -32.47
N LYS A 575 -42.77 5.50 -31.65
CA LYS A 575 -42.51 4.08 -31.90
C LYS A 575 -41.08 3.79 -32.36
N GLY A 576 -40.11 4.52 -31.78
CA GLY A 576 -38.69 4.35 -32.03
C GLY A 576 -38.06 3.27 -31.13
N GLU A 577 -36.74 3.36 -30.95
CA GLU A 577 -35.97 2.36 -30.16
C GLU A 577 -36.40 2.35 -28.69
N TYR A 578 -36.73 3.53 -28.11
CA TYR A 578 -37.26 3.59 -26.74
C TYR A 578 -38.57 2.78 -26.62
N TYR A 579 -39.49 2.91 -27.57
CA TYR A 579 -40.73 2.15 -27.58
C TYR A 579 -40.48 0.65 -27.66
N GLU A 580 -39.55 0.22 -28.50
CA GLU A 580 -39.19 -1.20 -28.64
C GLU A 580 -38.63 -1.74 -27.32
N MET A 581 -37.67 -1.05 -26.72
CA MET A 581 -37.08 -1.41 -25.42
C MET A 581 -38.14 -1.49 -24.33
N PHE A 582 -39.02 -0.48 -24.22
CA PHE A 582 -40.09 -0.43 -23.24
C PHE A 582 -41.10 -1.59 -23.43
N THR A 583 -41.47 -1.85 -24.66
CA THR A 583 -42.43 -2.91 -25.00
C THR A 583 -41.84 -4.30 -24.72
N ILE A 584 -40.57 -4.51 -25.00
CA ILE A 584 -39.89 -5.77 -24.72
C ILE A 584 -39.84 -5.99 -23.19
N GLN A 585 -39.46 -5.01 -22.41
CA GLN A 585 -39.46 -5.12 -20.95
C GLN A 585 -40.88 -5.39 -20.40
N GLY A 586 -41.87 -4.66 -20.90
CA GLY A 586 -43.26 -4.84 -20.47
C GLY A 586 -43.83 -6.23 -20.74
N LYS A 587 -43.44 -6.91 -21.85
CA LYS A 587 -43.87 -8.26 -22.17
C LYS A 587 -43.46 -9.33 -21.14
N TYR A 588 -42.35 -9.14 -20.47
CA TYR A 588 -41.90 -10.06 -19.41
C TYR A 588 -42.74 -9.93 -18.13
N TYR A 589 -43.37 -8.77 -17.89
CA TYR A 589 -44.23 -8.56 -16.72
C TYR A 589 -45.70 -8.88 -16.97
N THR A 590 -46.14 -8.95 -18.21
CA THR A 590 -47.55 -9.22 -18.56
C THR A 590 -47.84 -10.67 -18.92
N LYS A 591 -46.84 -11.56 -19.02
CA LYS A 591 -47.03 -12.99 -19.33
C LYS A 591 -47.20 -13.93 -18.13
N GLU A 592 -47.21 -13.40 -16.92
CA GLU A 592 -47.42 -14.14 -15.65
C GLU A 592 -48.73 -13.76 -14.95
N ALA A 593 -49.75 -13.32 -15.70
CA ALA A 593 -51.12 -13.13 -15.17
C ALA A 593 -52.11 -14.03 -15.92
#